data_4068072760bd22802cbe2737bf56b625
#
_entry.id   4068072760bd22802cbe2737bf56b625
#
_cell.length_a   1.000
_cell.length_b   1.000
_cell.length_c   1.000
_cell.angle_alpha   90.00
_cell.angle_beta   90.00
_cell.angle_gamma   90.00
#
_symmetry.space_group_name_H-M   'P 1'
#
loop_
_entity.id
_entity.type
_entity.pdbx_description
1 polymer ?
#
loop_
_entity_poly.entity_id
_entity_poly.type
_entity_poly.pdbx_seq_one_letter_code
_entity_poly.pdbx_strand_id
1 'polypeptide(L)'
;EKTMAKTLFDTKIDIVDLEFPNKGVGYFGEENKKVTVKNTIPGQTVIADVKKKRKNFEGRLRSIEKKAEYEIEPACKNFGLCGGCTYQNISYEQELEFKKNVVLKLLDNAGLTNYEYCGIKPSPSITAYRNKMEFSFGDDGLDGNLCLGMRKRESNYEVVTADCCNIVNEDICKALSTVLEYFRGTDEQFYHRMRHTGSLRHLLVRRGHFTGEMIINLVTTSELKTDLKPLVDNLLALELDGKIVGISHIVNDGVADVVKADEMNILYGQDFIMDKCLGLNFKISTFSFFQTNSSGAEVLYSTVKEFAGTSNDKVIFDLYCGTGTITQLLSENAKKVIGIEIVEEAVEAAKINTELNGIKN
;
A
#
# COMPACT_ATOMS: atom_id res chain seq x y z
N GLU A 1 -20.89 26.38 24.20
CA GLU A 1 -20.13 27.06 23.13
C GLU A 1 -18.88 26.24 22.85
N LYS A 2 -18.81 25.54 21.69
CA LYS A 2 -17.58 24.95 21.21
C LYS A 2 -16.70 26.07 20.66
N THR A 3 -15.78 26.59 21.45
CA THR A 3 -14.75 27.51 21.01
C THR A 3 -13.99 26.82 19.86
N MET A 4 -14.16 27.29 18.63
CA MET A 4 -13.36 26.81 17.51
C MET A 4 -11.89 27.08 17.82
N ALA A 5 -11.08 26.02 17.85
CA ALA A 5 -9.65 26.13 18.11
C ALA A 5 -9.03 27.04 17.04
N LYS A 6 -8.44 28.16 17.51
CA LYS A 6 -7.79 29.15 16.63
C LYS A 6 -6.67 28.47 15.85
N THR A 7 -6.72 28.55 14.52
CA THR A 7 -5.64 28.11 13.65
C THR A 7 -4.59 29.21 13.59
N LEU A 8 -3.32 28.86 13.79
CA LEU A 8 -2.17 29.74 13.56
C LEU A 8 -1.66 29.46 12.16
N PHE A 9 -1.82 30.40 11.26
CA PHE A 9 -1.40 30.29 9.87
C PHE A 9 0.09 30.60 9.71
N ASP A 10 0.71 30.04 8.68
CA ASP A 10 2.08 30.32 8.25
C ASP A 10 3.13 30.27 9.37
N THR A 11 2.96 29.31 10.29
CA THR A 11 3.88 29.14 11.41
C THR A 11 5.17 28.44 10.93
N LYS A 12 6.33 29.08 11.21
CA LYS A 12 7.64 28.51 10.95
C LYS A 12 8.03 27.50 12.03
N ILE A 13 8.45 26.31 11.61
CA ILE A 13 8.76 25.18 12.51
C ILE A 13 10.02 24.48 12.02
N ASP A 14 11.00 24.34 12.91
CA ASP A 14 12.14 23.45 12.69
C ASP A 14 11.76 22.03 13.13
N ILE A 15 11.88 21.09 12.22
CA ILE A 15 11.60 19.68 12.49
C ILE A 15 12.85 19.03 13.06
N VAL A 16 12.76 18.59 14.31
CA VAL A 16 13.91 18.07 15.06
C VAL A 16 13.85 16.57 15.28
N ASP A 17 12.68 15.95 15.11
CA ASP A 17 12.47 14.55 15.46
C ASP A 17 11.33 13.91 14.65
N LEU A 18 11.16 12.58 14.82
CA LEU A 18 10.03 11.82 14.29
C LEU A 18 9.30 11.08 15.41
N GLU A 19 7.97 11.02 15.30
CA GLU A 19 7.15 10.12 16.10
C GLU A 19 6.26 9.23 15.20
N PHE A 20 5.83 8.10 15.76
CA PHE A 20 4.96 7.15 15.07
C PHE A 20 3.63 7.80 14.64
N PRO A 21 3.11 7.51 13.44
CA PRO A 21 3.65 6.60 12.42
C PRO A 21 4.52 7.26 11.34
N ASN A 22 5.04 8.39 11.39
CA ASN A 22 5.89 9.16 10.47
C ASN A 22 5.50 10.63 10.47
N LYS A 23 5.41 11.21 11.65
CA LYS A 23 5.14 12.63 11.79
C LYS A 23 6.41 13.31 12.27
N GLY A 24 6.82 14.35 11.55
CA GLY A 24 7.86 15.23 12.04
C GLY A 24 7.42 15.94 13.30
N VAL A 25 8.32 16.07 14.23
CA VAL A 25 8.11 16.77 15.50
C VAL A 25 8.93 18.05 15.50
N GLY A 26 8.30 19.16 15.82
CA GLY A 26 8.94 20.45 16.03
C GLY A 26 8.30 21.21 17.17
N TYR A 27 8.77 22.44 17.36
CA TYR A 27 8.28 23.31 18.43
C TYR A 27 8.01 24.71 17.88
N PHE A 28 7.05 25.41 18.45
CA PHE A 28 6.65 26.75 18.02
C PHE A 28 6.23 27.64 19.18
N GLY A 29 6.28 28.95 18.93
CA GLY A 29 5.90 30.00 19.90
C GLY A 29 6.88 30.13 21.08
N GLU A 30 6.73 31.20 21.88
CA GLU A 30 7.60 31.51 23.03
C GLU A 30 7.57 30.42 24.10
N GLU A 31 6.42 29.72 24.25
CA GLU A 31 6.26 28.61 25.20
C GLU A 31 6.80 27.27 24.69
N ASN A 32 7.46 27.26 23.54
CA ASN A 32 8.08 26.07 22.94
C ASN A 32 7.12 24.87 22.84
N LYS A 33 5.92 25.11 22.31
CA LYS A 33 4.85 24.10 22.23
C LYS A 33 5.17 23.04 21.18
N LYS A 34 5.09 21.76 21.57
CA LYS A 34 5.27 20.64 20.65
C LYS A 34 4.17 20.62 19.58
N VAL A 35 4.57 20.46 18.34
CA VAL A 35 3.69 20.29 17.19
C VAL A 35 4.15 19.11 16.32
N THR A 36 3.22 18.37 15.75
CA THR A 36 3.52 17.32 14.78
C THR A 36 3.07 17.73 13.39
N VAL A 37 3.92 17.53 12.39
CA VAL A 37 3.65 17.88 10.99
C VAL A 37 3.86 16.62 10.14
N LYS A 38 2.84 16.20 9.39
CA LYS A 38 2.96 15.07 8.46
C LYS A 38 3.82 15.44 7.26
N ASN A 39 4.40 14.43 6.62
CA ASN A 39 5.20 14.58 5.39
C ASN A 39 6.44 15.46 5.56
N THR A 40 7.02 15.47 6.74
CA THR A 40 8.25 16.18 7.07
C THR A 40 9.25 15.24 7.72
N ILE A 41 10.54 15.62 7.66
CA ILE A 41 11.65 14.86 8.23
C ILE A 41 12.54 15.78 9.08
N PRO A 42 13.27 15.24 10.07
CA PRO A 42 14.20 16.02 10.89
C PRO A 42 15.21 16.80 10.04
N GLY A 43 15.60 17.98 10.48
CA GLY A 43 16.52 18.88 9.76
C GLY A 43 15.85 19.81 8.76
N GLN A 44 14.56 19.63 8.46
CA GLN A 44 13.80 20.57 7.66
C GLN A 44 13.33 21.78 8.47
N THR A 45 13.28 22.96 7.85
CA THR A 45 12.49 24.09 8.31
C THR A 45 11.27 24.22 7.43
N VAL A 46 10.08 24.24 8.02
CA VAL A 46 8.81 24.23 7.29
C VAL A 46 7.90 25.36 7.72
N ILE A 47 6.99 25.73 6.82
CA ILE A 47 5.82 26.57 7.11
C ILE A 47 4.61 25.68 7.21
N ALA A 48 3.85 25.80 8.29
CA ALA A 48 2.65 24.99 8.52
C ALA A 48 1.54 25.80 9.19
N ASP A 49 0.28 25.43 8.88
CA ASP A 49 -0.88 25.92 9.62
C ASP A 49 -1.09 25.05 10.86
N VAL A 50 -0.90 25.63 12.03
CA VAL A 50 -0.96 24.91 13.31
C VAL A 50 -2.35 25.03 13.92
N LYS A 51 -2.93 23.90 14.25
CA LYS A 51 -4.23 23.79 14.90
C LYS A 51 -4.13 22.95 16.18
N LYS A 52 -4.76 23.45 17.26
CA LYS A 52 -4.89 22.66 18.48
C LYS A 52 -5.91 21.55 18.28
N LYS A 53 -5.52 20.31 18.57
CA LYS A 53 -6.37 19.11 18.49
C LYS A 53 -6.34 18.37 19.82
N ARG A 54 -7.36 18.55 20.63
CA ARG A 54 -7.42 18.06 22.03
C ARG A 54 -6.24 18.60 22.86
N LYS A 55 -5.31 17.72 23.24
CA LYS A 55 -4.12 18.08 24.05
C LYS A 55 -2.88 18.41 23.21
N ASN A 56 -2.90 18.12 21.90
CA ASN A 56 -1.74 18.23 21.00
C ASN A 56 -1.94 19.34 19.97
N PHE A 57 -0.86 19.75 19.31
CA PHE A 57 -0.91 20.62 18.14
C PHE A 57 -0.51 19.81 16.90
N GLU A 58 -1.29 19.96 15.83
CA GLU A 58 -1.02 19.39 14.52
C GLU A 58 -0.82 20.51 13.51
N GLY A 59 0.27 20.44 12.74
CA GLY A 59 0.57 21.34 11.64
C GLY A 59 0.19 20.71 10.31
N ARG A 60 -0.50 21.49 9.46
CA ARG A 60 -0.68 21.17 8.06
C ARG A 60 0.44 21.82 7.27
N LEU A 61 1.30 21.02 6.63
CA LEU A 61 2.42 21.49 5.83
C LEU A 61 1.93 22.41 4.70
N ARG A 62 2.55 23.58 4.56
CA ARG A 62 2.35 24.50 3.44
C ARG A 62 3.53 24.49 2.49
N SER A 63 4.72 24.64 3.01
CA SER A 63 5.96 24.60 2.24
C SER A 63 7.14 24.17 3.08
N ILE A 64 8.18 23.69 2.42
CA ILE A 64 9.49 23.43 3.00
C ILE A 64 10.37 24.65 2.64
N GLU A 65 10.76 25.46 3.62
CA GLU A 65 11.64 26.61 3.42
C GLU A 65 13.10 26.16 3.29
N LYS A 66 13.52 25.20 4.11
CA LYS A 66 14.87 24.64 4.08
C LYS A 66 14.80 23.13 4.11
N LYS A 67 15.43 22.50 3.12
CA LYS A 67 15.62 21.04 3.08
C LYS A 67 16.63 20.61 4.15
N ALA A 68 16.53 19.36 4.61
CA ALA A 68 17.56 18.74 5.43
C ALA A 68 18.82 18.48 4.57
N GLU A 69 20.00 18.55 5.19
CA GLU A 69 21.29 18.42 4.46
C GLU A 69 21.49 17.06 3.79
N TYR A 70 20.84 16.02 4.32
CA TYR A 70 20.91 14.65 3.82
C TYR A 70 19.76 14.29 2.84
N GLU A 71 18.94 15.25 2.44
CA GLU A 71 17.93 15.00 1.42
C GLU A 71 18.57 14.74 0.05
N ILE A 72 18.00 13.76 -0.64
CA ILE A 72 18.35 13.43 -2.03
C ILE A 72 17.19 13.78 -2.96
N GLU A 73 17.46 13.88 -4.24
CA GLU A 73 16.41 14.08 -5.23
C GLU A 73 15.58 12.79 -5.37
N PRO A 74 14.25 12.87 -5.22
CA PRO A 74 13.38 11.69 -5.34
C PRO A 74 13.40 11.09 -6.74
N ALA A 75 13.55 9.77 -6.83
CA ALA A 75 13.48 9.07 -8.11
C ALA A 75 12.07 9.10 -8.75
N CYS A 76 11.01 9.24 -7.94
CA CYS A 76 9.64 9.36 -8.42
C CYS A 76 9.25 10.82 -8.64
N LYS A 77 8.96 11.19 -9.90
CA LYS A 77 8.51 12.56 -10.27
C LYS A 77 7.23 13.03 -9.54
N ASN A 78 6.41 12.08 -9.06
CA ASN A 78 5.18 12.35 -8.33
C ASN A 78 5.37 12.43 -6.81
N PHE A 79 6.61 12.26 -6.30
CA PHE A 79 6.88 12.38 -4.88
C PHE A 79 6.54 13.80 -4.38
N GLY A 80 5.91 13.87 -3.23
CA GLY A 80 5.40 15.16 -2.69
C GLY A 80 3.97 15.47 -3.11
N LEU A 81 3.53 15.08 -4.29
CA LEU A 81 2.14 15.21 -4.75
C LEU A 81 1.32 13.95 -4.45
N CYS A 82 1.82 12.80 -4.84
CA CYS A 82 1.18 11.50 -4.60
C CYS A 82 1.23 11.11 -3.13
N GLY A 83 0.11 10.61 -2.60
CA GLY A 83 -0.02 10.15 -1.21
C GLY A 83 0.59 8.78 -0.93
N GLY A 84 1.14 8.08 -1.94
CA GLY A 84 1.53 6.67 -1.81
C GLY A 84 2.84 6.41 -1.06
N CYS A 85 3.82 7.35 -1.08
CA CYS A 85 5.14 7.16 -0.49
C CYS A 85 5.45 8.21 0.56
N THR A 86 6.08 7.81 1.66
CA THR A 86 6.50 8.72 2.74
C THR A 86 7.94 9.19 2.53
N TYR A 87 8.84 8.28 2.17
CA TYR A 87 10.27 8.52 2.06
C TYR A 87 10.79 8.14 0.67
N GLN A 88 11.08 9.13 -0.17
CA GLN A 88 11.86 8.97 -1.40
C GLN A 88 12.88 10.10 -1.58
N ASN A 89 12.89 11.03 -0.65
CA ASN A 89 13.82 12.17 -0.59
C ASN A 89 14.98 11.94 0.38
N ILE A 90 15.19 10.71 0.83
CA ILE A 90 16.30 10.29 1.69
C ILE A 90 16.86 8.95 1.22
N SER A 91 18.08 8.60 1.60
CA SER A 91 18.63 7.28 1.33
C SER A 91 17.86 6.19 2.07
N TYR A 92 17.93 4.96 1.59
CA TYR A 92 17.25 3.83 2.22
C TYR A 92 17.84 3.52 3.61
N GLU A 93 19.13 3.69 3.78
CA GLU A 93 19.82 3.57 5.07
C GLU A 93 19.27 4.57 6.09
N GLN A 94 19.05 5.81 5.66
CA GLN A 94 18.45 6.86 6.51
C GLN A 94 17.00 6.52 6.86
N GLU A 95 16.23 5.94 5.92
CA GLU A 95 14.87 5.47 6.16
C GLU A 95 14.85 4.36 7.23
N LEU A 96 15.76 3.39 7.15
CA LEU A 96 15.90 2.31 8.13
C LEU A 96 16.24 2.88 9.52
N GLU A 97 17.15 3.85 9.58
CA GLU A 97 17.53 4.49 10.84
C GLU A 97 16.34 5.23 11.48
N PHE A 98 15.54 5.93 10.69
CA PHE A 98 14.32 6.58 11.18
C PHE A 98 13.30 5.57 11.72
N LYS A 99 13.06 4.49 11.00
CA LYS A 99 12.14 3.42 11.43
C LYS A 99 12.62 2.77 12.73
N LYS A 100 13.91 2.47 12.83
CA LYS A 100 14.52 1.94 14.06
C LYS A 100 14.27 2.87 15.23
N ASN A 101 14.62 4.16 15.08
CA ASN A 101 14.52 5.13 16.17
C ASN A 101 13.08 5.35 16.63
N VAL A 102 12.12 5.35 15.72
CA VAL A 102 10.69 5.45 16.07
C VAL A 102 10.24 4.22 16.89
N VAL A 103 10.65 3.01 16.51
CA VAL A 103 10.31 1.78 17.26
C VAL A 103 10.96 1.77 18.63
N LEU A 104 12.25 2.09 18.74
CA LEU A 104 12.96 2.15 20.04
C LEU A 104 12.28 3.15 20.99
N LYS A 105 11.91 4.34 20.49
CA LYS A 105 11.16 5.32 21.29
C LYS A 105 9.80 4.81 21.78
N LEU A 106 9.11 4.03 20.98
CA LEU A 106 7.83 3.42 21.41
C LEU A 106 8.06 2.45 22.57
N LEU A 107 9.11 1.64 22.51
CA LEU A 107 9.47 0.70 23.59
C LEU A 107 9.87 1.45 24.85
N ASP A 108 10.72 2.47 24.73
CA ASP A 108 11.14 3.30 25.86
C ASP A 108 9.96 4.01 26.54
N ASN A 109 9.05 4.59 25.75
CA ASN A 109 7.83 5.23 26.24
C ASN A 109 6.88 4.26 26.94
N ALA A 110 6.90 2.98 26.57
CA ALA A 110 6.15 1.91 27.23
C ALA A 110 6.86 1.36 28.47
N GLY A 111 8.05 1.87 28.83
CA GLY A 111 8.86 1.40 29.95
C GLY A 111 9.54 0.04 29.68
N LEU A 112 9.61 -0.39 28.43
CA LEU A 112 10.26 -1.63 28.04
C LEU A 112 11.74 -1.33 27.79
N THR A 113 12.60 -1.60 28.76
CA THR A 113 14.03 -1.32 28.70
C THR A 113 14.92 -2.55 28.77
N ASN A 114 14.34 -3.72 29.14
CA ASN A 114 15.08 -4.97 29.28
C ASN A 114 14.84 -5.88 28.04
N TYR A 115 15.44 -5.49 26.92
CA TYR A 115 15.42 -6.29 25.68
C TYR A 115 16.77 -6.19 24.95
N GLU A 116 17.08 -7.17 24.15
CA GLU A 116 18.18 -7.14 23.19
C GLU A 116 17.68 -6.64 21.84
N TYR A 117 18.31 -5.59 21.33
CA TYR A 117 18.01 -5.09 19.99
C TYR A 117 18.86 -5.84 18.96
N CYS A 118 18.24 -6.74 18.19
CA CYS A 118 18.91 -7.57 17.19
C CYS A 118 19.11 -6.89 15.82
N GLY A 119 18.79 -5.61 15.69
CA GLY A 119 18.94 -4.87 14.43
C GLY A 119 17.65 -4.75 13.63
N ILE A 120 17.77 -4.19 12.43
CA ILE A 120 16.71 -4.10 11.44
C ILE A 120 17.14 -4.78 10.15
N LYS A 121 16.32 -5.70 9.64
CA LYS A 121 16.59 -6.40 8.37
C LYS A 121 16.03 -5.55 7.21
N PRO A 122 16.84 -5.18 6.21
CA PRO A 122 16.37 -4.38 5.08
C PRO A 122 15.50 -5.21 4.13
N SER A 123 14.67 -4.51 3.32
CA SER A 123 14.04 -5.12 2.16
C SER A 123 15.09 -5.42 1.08
N PRO A 124 15.06 -6.60 0.44
CA PRO A 124 15.98 -6.93 -0.65
C PRO A 124 15.84 -6.01 -1.87
N SER A 125 14.66 -5.43 -2.07
CA SER A 125 14.38 -4.46 -3.14
C SER A 125 13.71 -3.22 -2.58
N ILE A 126 14.15 -2.05 -3.04
CA ILE A 126 13.60 -0.73 -2.69
C ILE A 126 12.74 -0.14 -3.80
N THR A 127 12.76 -0.74 -4.99
CA THR A 127 11.94 -0.39 -6.16
C THR A 127 11.27 -1.66 -6.70
N ALA A 128 10.20 -1.51 -7.46
CA ALA A 128 9.44 -2.60 -8.08
C ALA A 128 9.07 -3.76 -7.12
N TYR A 129 9.01 -3.47 -5.82
CA TYR A 129 8.76 -4.48 -4.80
C TYR A 129 7.28 -4.78 -4.58
N ARG A 130 6.41 -3.84 -4.95
CA ARG A 130 4.99 -3.91 -4.64
C ARG A 130 4.22 -4.71 -5.69
N ASN A 131 3.61 -5.80 -5.25
CA ASN A 131 2.94 -6.78 -6.11
C ASN A 131 1.42 -6.56 -6.28
N LYS A 132 0.83 -5.62 -5.54
CA LYS A 132 -0.60 -5.28 -5.62
C LYS A 132 -0.80 -3.78 -5.51
N MET A 133 -1.59 -3.21 -6.42
CA MET A 133 -2.03 -1.82 -6.35
C MET A 133 -3.53 -1.70 -6.60
N GLU A 134 -4.12 -0.77 -5.89
CA GLU A 134 -5.48 -0.28 -6.10
C GLU A 134 -5.40 1.17 -6.50
N PHE A 135 -5.54 1.43 -7.79
CA PHE A 135 -5.57 2.77 -8.33
C PHE A 135 -7.01 3.29 -8.36
N SER A 136 -7.20 4.57 -8.08
CA SER A 136 -8.50 5.22 -8.18
C SER A 136 -8.61 6.01 -9.47
N PHE A 137 -9.77 5.96 -10.12
CA PHE A 137 -10.14 6.98 -11.09
C PHE A 137 -10.51 8.29 -10.38
N GLY A 138 -10.24 9.40 -11.02
CA GLY A 138 -10.52 10.74 -10.51
C GLY A 138 -10.10 11.80 -11.51
N ASP A 139 -9.92 13.02 -11.03
CA ASP A 139 -9.40 14.14 -11.79
C ASP A 139 -8.16 14.77 -11.11
N ASP A 140 -7.43 15.59 -11.85
CA ASP A 140 -6.27 16.36 -11.37
C ASP A 140 -6.64 17.73 -10.78
N GLY A 141 -7.92 18.03 -10.67
CA GLY A 141 -8.47 19.27 -10.13
C GLY A 141 -9.90 19.52 -10.60
N LEU A 142 -10.49 20.62 -10.23
CA LEU A 142 -11.86 20.97 -10.60
C LEU A 142 -12.00 21.03 -12.14
N ASP A 143 -12.89 20.19 -12.68
CA ASP A 143 -13.08 20.01 -14.13
C ASP A 143 -11.80 19.61 -14.89
N GLY A 144 -10.90 18.90 -14.20
CA GLY A 144 -9.62 18.43 -14.73
C GLY A 144 -9.75 17.19 -15.63
N ASN A 145 -8.59 16.74 -16.13
CA ASN A 145 -8.53 15.55 -16.97
C ASN A 145 -8.79 14.28 -16.16
N LEU A 146 -9.34 13.26 -16.82
CA LEU A 146 -9.44 11.93 -16.23
C LEU A 146 -8.05 11.40 -15.87
N CYS A 147 -7.88 11.04 -14.61
CA CYS A 147 -6.68 10.46 -14.02
C CYS A 147 -6.95 9.05 -13.50
N LEU A 148 -5.93 8.23 -13.49
CA LEU A 148 -5.92 6.92 -12.85
C LEU A 148 -4.64 6.76 -12.04
N GLY A 149 -4.77 6.60 -10.72
CA GLY A 149 -3.59 6.55 -9.87
C GLY A 149 -3.89 6.63 -8.39
N MET A 150 -3.07 7.41 -7.70
CA MET A 150 -3.13 7.53 -6.25
C MET A 150 -3.69 8.90 -5.84
N ARG A 151 -4.37 8.92 -4.70
CA ARG A 151 -4.85 10.19 -4.15
C ARG A 151 -3.71 11.16 -3.89
N LYS A 152 -3.94 12.41 -4.26
CA LYS A 152 -3.02 13.50 -3.97
C LYS A 152 -2.89 13.72 -2.48
N ARG A 153 -1.70 14.03 -2.01
CA ARG A 153 -1.47 14.36 -0.60
C ARG A 153 -2.37 15.50 -0.16
N GLU A 154 -2.95 15.36 1.03
CA GLU A 154 -3.84 16.34 1.66
C GLU A 154 -5.10 16.71 0.85
N SER A 155 -5.38 15.99 -0.25
CA SER A 155 -6.64 16.06 -0.99
C SER A 155 -7.47 14.79 -0.77
N ASN A 156 -8.79 14.96 -0.66
CA ASN A 156 -9.72 13.83 -0.56
C ASN A 156 -10.30 13.44 -1.93
N TYR A 157 -10.08 14.25 -2.96
CA TYR A 157 -10.76 14.14 -4.24
C TYR A 157 -9.78 13.97 -5.40
N GLU A 158 -8.74 14.79 -5.46
CA GLU A 158 -7.79 14.79 -6.57
C GLU A 158 -6.96 13.50 -6.63
N VAL A 159 -6.69 13.06 -7.85
CA VAL A 159 -5.89 11.86 -8.16
C VAL A 159 -4.67 12.25 -8.97
N VAL A 160 -3.52 11.74 -8.57
CA VAL A 160 -2.26 11.86 -9.31
C VAL A 160 -2.08 10.61 -10.16
N THR A 161 -1.98 10.75 -11.47
CA THR A 161 -1.73 9.63 -12.38
C THR A 161 -0.43 8.91 -12.03
N ALA A 162 -0.50 7.58 -11.89
CA ALA A 162 0.58 6.75 -11.38
C ALA A 162 1.28 5.91 -12.47
N ASP A 163 1.36 6.43 -13.68
CA ASP A 163 1.96 5.82 -14.87
C ASP A 163 3.47 5.57 -14.77
N CYS A 164 4.12 6.18 -13.80
CA CYS A 164 5.57 6.09 -13.57
C CYS A 164 5.92 5.68 -12.14
N CYS A 165 5.04 4.92 -11.50
CA CYS A 165 5.21 4.51 -10.11
C CYS A 165 6.38 3.53 -9.97
N ASN A 166 7.48 3.95 -9.34
CA ASN A 166 8.71 3.15 -9.22
C ASN A 166 8.68 2.07 -8.14
N ILE A 167 7.65 2.02 -7.30
CA ILE A 167 7.50 0.93 -6.30
C ILE A 167 6.80 -0.31 -6.86
N VAL A 168 6.19 -0.22 -8.04
CA VAL A 168 5.62 -1.35 -8.78
C VAL A 168 6.46 -1.73 -9.98
N ASN A 169 6.27 -2.95 -10.49
CA ASN A 169 6.86 -3.36 -11.75
C ASN A 169 6.28 -2.56 -12.92
N GLU A 170 7.09 -2.31 -13.97
CA GLU A 170 6.71 -1.53 -15.15
C GLU A 170 5.46 -2.09 -15.86
N ASP A 171 5.25 -3.40 -15.84
CA ASP A 171 4.06 -4.04 -16.40
C ASP A 171 2.77 -3.46 -15.82
N ILE A 172 2.75 -3.15 -14.51
CA ILE A 172 1.60 -2.53 -13.84
C ILE A 172 1.38 -1.10 -14.35
N CYS A 173 2.45 -0.35 -14.58
CA CYS A 173 2.35 1.01 -15.13
C CYS A 173 1.84 0.99 -16.59
N LYS A 174 2.30 0.04 -17.41
CA LYS A 174 1.83 -0.17 -18.79
C LYS A 174 0.33 -0.50 -18.81
N ALA A 175 -0.11 -1.43 -17.95
CA ALA A 175 -1.52 -1.77 -17.83
C ALA A 175 -2.38 -0.56 -17.39
N LEU A 176 -1.92 0.21 -16.39
CA LEU A 176 -2.60 1.43 -15.94
C LEU A 176 -2.74 2.43 -17.08
N SER A 177 -1.66 2.69 -17.82
CA SER A 177 -1.66 3.66 -18.93
C SER A 177 -2.62 3.23 -20.02
N THR A 178 -2.64 1.94 -20.39
CA THR A 178 -3.57 1.41 -21.40
C THR A 178 -5.03 1.58 -20.97
N VAL A 179 -5.35 1.29 -19.72
CA VAL A 179 -6.70 1.48 -19.17
C VAL A 179 -7.10 2.96 -19.17
N LEU A 180 -6.21 3.84 -18.73
CA LEU A 180 -6.46 5.28 -18.68
C LEU A 180 -6.70 5.86 -20.08
N GLU A 181 -5.84 5.56 -21.04
CA GLU A 181 -5.97 6.04 -22.42
C GLU A 181 -7.23 5.52 -23.10
N TYR A 182 -7.62 4.25 -22.83
CA TYR A 182 -8.86 3.70 -23.33
C TYR A 182 -10.07 4.54 -22.88
N PHE A 183 -10.19 4.81 -21.59
CA PHE A 183 -11.33 5.55 -21.04
C PHE A 183 -11.29 7.05 -21.36
N ARG A 184 -10.12 7.64 -21.61
CA ARG A 184 -10.01 9.01 -22.14
C ARG A 184 -10.62 9.17 -23.54
N GLY A 185 -10.70 8.07 -24.28
CA GLY A 185 -11.36 8.01 -25.59
C GLY A 185 -12.86 7.74 -25.53
N THR A 186 -13.46 7.72 -24.34
CA THR A 186 -14.89 7.46 -24.12
C THR A 186 -15.58 8.61 -23.39
N ASP A 187 -16.91 8.56 -23.28
CA ASP A 187 -17.70 9.53 -22.50
C ASP A 187 -17.87 9.11 -21.03
N GLU A 188 -17.21 8.02 -20.59
CA GLU A 188 -17.32 7.55 -19.22
C GLU A 188 -16.67 8.52 -18.22
N GLN A 189 -17.35 8.70 -17.08
CA GLN A 189 -16.90 9.58 -16.01
C GLN A 189 -16.45 8.77 -14.80
N PHE A 190 -15.47 9.30 -14.06
CA PHE A 190 -15.13 8.71 -12.77
C PHE A 190 -16.29 8.88 -11.77
N TYR A 191 -16.39 7.91 -10.83
CA TYR A 191 -17.43 7.94 -9.81
C TYR A 191 -17.17 9.06 -8.80
N HIS A 192 -18.08 10.06 -8.82
CA HIS A 192 -18.02 11.20 -7.92
C HIS A 192 -18.73 10.90 -6.60
N ARG A 193 -17.97 10.69 -5.53
CA ARG A 193 -18.46 10.23 -4.22
C ARG A 193 -19.56 11.07 -3.58
N MET A 194 -19.57 12.38 -3.81
CA MET A 194 -20.57 13.28 -3.21
C MET A 194 -21.85 13.38 -4.05
N ARG A 195 -21.74 13.18 -5.36
CA ARG A 195 -22.87 13.24 -6.29
C ARG A 195 -23.45 11.87 -6.57
N HIS A 196 -22.68 10.81 -6.27
CA HIS A 196 -23.00 9.40 -6.58
C HIS A 196 -23.31 9.19 -8.07
N THR A 197 -22.51 9.81 -8.94
CA THR A 197 -22.63 9.74 -10.40
C THR A 197 -21.29 9.36 -11.02
N GLY A 198 -21.33 8.76 -12.22
CA GLY A 198 -20.16 8.26 -12.93
C GLY A 198 -19.94 6.77 -12.70
N SER A 199 -19.25 6.14 -13.64
CA SER A 199 -19.10 4.69 -13.70
C SER A 199 -17.74 4.18 -13.24
N LEU A 200 -16.64 4.90 -13.52
CA LEU A 200 -15.27 4.42 -13.27
C LEU A 200 -14.85 4.60 -11.82
N ARG A 201 -14.47 3.52 -11.14
CA ARG A 201 -14.11 3.56 -9.72
C ARG A 201 -12.64 3.26 -9.47
N HIS A 202 -12.19 2.05 -9.76
CA HIS A 202 -10.84 1.60 -9.43
C HIS A 202 -10.26 0.67 -10.49
N LEU A 203 -8.95 0.58 -10.51
CA LEU A 203 -8.19 -0.45 -11.19
C LEU A 203 -7.36 -1.20 -10.15
N LEU A 204 -7.68 -2.47 -9.93
CA LEU A 204 -6.93 -3.34 -9.05
C LEU A 204 -6.03 -4.24 -9.89
N VAL A 205 -4.72 -4.10 -9.73
CA VAL A 205 -3.72 -4.93 -10.42
C VAL A 205 -2.92 -5.72 -9.39
N ARG A 206 -2.75 -6.99 -9.66
CA ARG A 206 -1.89 -7.88 -8.88
C ARG A 206 -0.93 -8.60 -9.82
N ARG A 207 0.37 -8.60 -9.50
CA ARG A 207 1.42 -9.27 -10.27
C ARG A 207 2.27 -10.14 -9.34
N GLY A 208 2.41 -11.42 -9.67
CA GLY A 208 3.33 -12.30 -8.97
C GLY A 208 4.76 -11.80 -9.09
N HIS A 209 5.46 -11.70 -7.97
CA HIS A 209 6.83 -11.20 -7.94
C HIS A 209 7.80 -12.19 -8.60
N PHE A 210 7.64 -13.48 -8.32
CA PHE A 210 8.52 -14.53 -8.84
C PHE A 210 8.03 -15.17 -10.14
N THR A 211 6.72 -15.13 -10.41
CA THR A 211 6.14 -15.78 -11.60
C THR A 211 5.89 -14.82 -12.75
N GLY A 212 5.76 -13.51 -12.46
CA GLY A 212 5.34 -12.51 -13.44
C GLY A 212 3.88 -12.63 -13.89
N GLU A 213 3.08 -13.56 -13.33
CA GLU A 213 1.66 -13.65 -13.62
C GLU A 213 0.91 -12.41 -13.15
N MET A 214 0.06 -11.84 -13.99
CA MET A 214 -0.67 -10.62 -13.67
C MET A 214 -2.16 -10.79 -13.90
N ILE A 215 -2.97 -10.33 -12.92
CA ILE A 215 -4.42 -10.15 -13.08
C ILE A 215 -4.76 -8.67 -12.97
N ILE A 216 -5.70 -8.25 -13.81
CA ILE A 216 -6.17 -6.87 -13.93
C ILE A 216 -7.67 -6.86 -13.69
N ASN A 217 -8.12 -6.07 -12.72
CA ASN A 217 -9.53 -6.01 -12.35
C ASN A 217 -9.99 -4.55 -12.46
N LEU A 218 -10.87 -4.29 -13.41
CA LEU A 218 -11.55 -3.00 -13.55
C LEU A 218 -12.77 -2.98 -12.64
N VAL A 219 -12.87 -1.96 -11.80
CA VAL A 219 -14.00 -1.77 -10.89
C VAL A 219 -14.82 -0.58 -11.36
N THR A 220 -16.09 -0.80 -11.62
CA THR A 220 -17.04 0.25 -12.04
C THR A 220 -18.36 0.13 -11.28
N THR A 221 -19.24 1.11 -11.48
CA THR A 221 -20.67 0.92 -11.15
C THR A 221 -21.36 0.14 -12.25
N SER A 222 -22.60 -0.31 -12.00
CA SER A 222 -23.49 -0.93 -13.01
C SER A 222 -23.91 0.03 -14.13
N GLU A 223 -23.62 1.33 -14.01
CA GLU A 223 -23.92 2.35 -15.01
C GLU A 223 -22.92 2.38 -16.19
N LEU A 224 -21.86 1.59 -16.16
CA LEU A 224 -20.88 1.50 -17.25
C LEU A 224 -21.60 1.12 -18.55
N LYS A 225 -21.38 1.89 -19.63
CA LYS A 225 -21.99 1.68 -20.95
C LYS A 225 -21.00 1.24 -22.00
N THR A 226 -19.73 1.54 -21.78
CA THR A 226 -18.64 1.25 -22.74
C THR A 226 -18.39 -0.24 -22.86
N ASP A 227 -18.25 -0.74 -24.08
CA ASP A 227 -17.82 -2.12 -24.35
C ASP A 227 -16.38 -2.34 -23.88
N LEU A 228 -16.15 -3.37 -23.08
CA LEU A 228 -14.82 -3.69 -22.55
C LEU A 228 -14.00 -4.59 -23.46
N LYS A 229 -14.57 -5.14 -24.54
CA LYS A 229 -13.85 -6.03 -25.44
C LYS A 229 -12.60 -5.37 -26.07
N PRO A 230 -12.68 -4.13 -26.60
CA PRO A 230 -11.48 -3.47 -27.14
C PRO A 230 -10.41 -3.20 -26.07
N LEU A 231 -10.80 -2.89 -24.83
CA LEU A 231 -9.85 -2.74 -23.73
C LEU A 231 -9.11 -4.04 -23.43
N VAL A 232 -9.83 -5.16 -23.38
CA VAL A 232 -9.23 -6.49 -23.18
C VAL A 232 -8.21 -6.78 -24.30
N ASP A 233 -8.58 -6.54 -25.56
CA ASP A 233 -7.69 -6.75 -26.70
C ASP A 233 -6.43 -5.87 -26.61
N ASN A 234 -6.57 -4.59 -26.22
CA ASN A 234 -5.45 -3.69 -26.03
C ASN A 234 -4.51 -4.14 -24.89
N LEU A 235 -5.07 -4.60 -23.77
CA LEU A 235 -4.28 -5.12 -22.65
C LEU A 235 -3.51 -6.39 -23.04
N LEU A 236 -4.13 -7.31 -23.76
CA LEU A 236 -3.49 -8.55 -24.21
C LEU A 236 -2.42 -8.31 -25.29
N ALA A 237 -2.46 -7.20 -25.99
CA ALA A 237 -1.45 -6.80 -26.98
C ALA A 237 -0.19 -6.15 -26.36
N LEU A 238 -0.19 -5.89 -25.04
CA LEU A 238 0.97 -5.27 -24.38
C LEU A 238 2.20 -6.17 -24.39
N GLU A 239 3.34 -5.56 -24.71
CA GLU A 239 4.65 -6.19 -24.50
C GLU A 239 5.06 -6.04 -23.02
N LEU A 240 4.98 -7.12 -22.27
CA LEU A 240 5.23 -7.20 -20.83
C LEU A 240 6.42 -8.13 -20.55
N ASP A 241 7.10 -7.86 -19.43
CA ASP A 241 8.08 -8.79 -18.88
C ASP A 241 7.42 -10.05 -18.30
N GLY A 242 6.25 -9.87 -17.67
CA GLY A 242 5.38 -10.94 -17.23
C GLY A 242 4.31 -11.33 -18.24
N LYS A 243 3.22 -11.89 -17.76
CA LYS A 243 2.07 -12.26 -18.59
C LYS A 243 0.74 -11.96 -17.90
N ILE A 244 -0.23 -11.47 -18.64
CA ILE A 244 -1.61 -11.36 -18.16
C ILE A 244 -2.24 -12.77 -18.18
N VAL A 245 -2.67 -13.24 -17.01
CA VAL A 245 -3.36 -14.53 -16.83
C VAL A 245 -4.86 -14.36 -16.58
N GLY A 246 -5.29 -13.13 -16.27
CA GLY A 246 -6.70 -12.84 -16.09
C GLY A 246 -7.04 -11.37 -16.16
N ILE A 247 -8.22 -11.08 -16.69
CA ILE A 247 -8.83 -9.74 -16.72
C ILE A 247 -10.27 -9.91 -16.26
N SER A 248 -10.70 -9.12 -15.29
CA SER A 248 -12.05 -9.15 -14.74
C SER A 248 -12.68 -7.77 -14.70
N HIS A 249 -13.99 -7.75 -14.86
CA HIS A 249 -14.83 -6.59 -14.58
C HIS A 249 -15.61 -6.83 -13.29
N ILE A 250 -15.43 -5.94 -12.34
CA ILE A 250 -16.09 -5.97 -11.03
C ILE A 250 -17.10 -4.83 -10.97
N VAL A 251 -18.35 -5.18 -10.71
CA VAL A 251 -19.40 -4.19 -10.44
C VAL A 251 -19.44 -3.92 -8.94
N ASN A 252 -19.47 -2.64 -8.57
CA ASN A 252 -19.59 -2.17 -7.20
C ASN A 252 -20.46 -0.93 -7.17
N ASP A 253 -21.71 -1.07 -6.75
CA ASP A 253 -22.67 0.01 -6.59
C ASP A 253 -22.71 0.58 -5.17
N GLY A 254 -21.86 0.06 -4.28
CA GLY A 254 -21.77 0.53 -2.91
C GLY A 254 -21.35 2.00 -2.81
N VAL A 255 -21.93 2.73 -1.86
CA VAL A 255 -21.62 4.16 -1.61
C VAL A 255 -20.20 4.32 -1.05
N ALA A 256 -19.70 3.31 -0.31
CA ALA A 256 -18.37 3.35 0.27
C ALA A 256 -17.28 3.21 -0.80
N ASP A 257 -16.20 3.98 -0.63
CA ASP A 257 -15.02 3.92 -1.51
C ASP A 257 -14.10 2.74 -1.10
N VAL A 258 -14.64 1.54 -1.25
CA VAL A 258 -13.95 0.29 -0.92
C VAL A 258 -14.05 -0.62 -2.14
N VAL A 259 -12.96 -1.27 -2.50
CA VAL A 259 -12.98 -2.30 -3.56
C VAL A 259 -13.67 -3.55 -3.01
N LYS A 260 -14.96 -3.68 -3.34
CA LYS A 260 -15.81 -4.82 -3.02
C LYS A 260 -16.48 -5.28 -4.31
N ALA A 261 -16.69 -6.56 -4.47
CA ALA A 261 -17.46 -7.09 -5.60
C ALA A 261 -18.91 -7.33 -5.17
N ASP A 262 -19.84 -6.65 -5.84
CA ASP A 262 -21.24 -7.05 -5.84
C ASP A 262 -21.45 -8.12 -6.93
N GLU A 263 -20.73 -7.97 -8.05
CA GLU A 263 -20.64 -8.94 -9.13
C GLU A 263 -19.22 -8.93 -9.71
N MET A 264 -18.73 -10.10 -10.17
CA MET A 264 -17.43 -10.23 -10.82
C MET A 264 -17.54 -11.07 -12.09
N ASN A 265 -17.23 -10.46 -13.22
CA ASN A 265 -17.27 -11.06 -14.55
C ASN A 265 -15.85 -11.28 -15.06
N ILE A 266 -15.45 -12.53 -15.31
CA ILE A 266 -14.15 -12.84 -15.92
C ILE A 266 -14.26 -12.55 -17.41
N LEU A 267 -13.48 -11.57 -17.90
CA LEU A 267 -13.41 -11.19 -19.31
C LEU A 267 -12.37 -12.01 -20.08
N TYR A 268 -11.31 -12.43 -19.38
CA TYR A 268 -10.23 -13.25 -19.91
C TYR A 268 -9.57 -14.07 -18.81
N GLY A 269 -9.26 -15.34 -19.10
CA GLY A 269 -8.45 -16.21 -18.27
C GLY A 269 -9.06 -16.53 -16.90
N GLN A 270 -8.39 -16.15 -15.83
CA GLN A 270 -8.71 -16.54 -14.46
C GLN A 270 -8.66 -15.35 -13.48
N ASP A 271 -9.19 -15.53 -12.26
CA ASP A 271 -9.28 -14.51 -11.20
C ASP A 271 -8.17 -14.60 -10.14
N PHE A 272 -7.12 -15.36 -10.43
CA PHE A 272 -5.99 -15.55 -9.51
C PHE A 272 -4.66 -15.54 -10.24
N ILE A 273 -3.59 -15.32 -9.49
CA ILE A 273 -2.21 -15.56 -9.91
C ILE A 273 -1.63 -16.71 -9.10
N MET A 274 -0.59 -17.33 -9.66
CA MET A 274 0.33 -18.16 -8.90
C MET A 274 1.56 -17.31 -8.54
N ASP A 275 2.02 -17.39 -7.28
CA ASP A 275 3.30 -16.81 -6.89
C ASP A 275 4.01 -17.74 -5.90
N LYS A 276 5.23 -17.39 -5.52
CA LYS A 276 6.07 -18.19 -4.63
C LYS A 276 6.45 -17.42 -3.37
N CYS A 277 6.72 -18.13 -2.31
CA CYS A 277 7.31 -17.59 -1.09
C CYS A 277 8.10 -18.69 -0.37
N LEU A 278 9.40 -18.48 -0.19
CA LEU A 278 10.32 -19.44 0.46
C LEU A 278 10.19 -20.89 -0.06
N GLY A 279 10.05 -21.03 -1.38
CA GLY A 279 9.95 -22.33 -2.05
C GLY A 279 8.55 -22.94 -2.14
N LEU A 280 7.58 -22.43 -1.40
CA LEU A 280 6.17 -22.84 -1.49
C LEU A 280 5.43 -22.05 -2.59
N ASN A 281 4.44 -22.70 -3.21
CA ASN A 281 3.58 -22.10 -4.22
C ASN A 281 2.27 -21.63 -3.58
N PHE A 282 1.77 -20.47 -4.02
CA PHE A 282 0.53 -19.89 -3.53
C PHE A 282 -0.38 -19.48 -4.68
N LYS A 283 -1.62 -19.96 -4.63
CA LYS A 283 -2.73 -19.45 -5.42
C LYS A 283 -3.28 -18.22 -4.72
N ILE A 284 -3.24 -17.06 -5.38
CA ILE A 284 -3.58 -15.77 -4.80
C ILE A 284 -4.69 -15.14 -5.63
N SER A 285 -5.92 -15.15 -5.12
CA SER A 285 -7.07 -14.56 -5.80
C SER A 285 -7.07 -13.04 -5.74
N THR A 286 -7.96 -12.40 -6.48
CA THR A 286 -8.14 -10.94 -6.53
C THR A 286 -8.23 -10.31 -5.13
N PHE A 287 -9.02 -10.87 -4.23
CA PHE A 287 -9.27 -10.32 -2.90
C PHE A 287 -8.46 -10.95 -1.78
N SER A 288 -7.76 -12.06 -2.02
CA SER A 288 -6.92 -12.69 -1.00
C SER A 288 -5.88 -11.74 -0.43
N PHE A 289 -5.68 -11.74 0.88
CA PHE A 289 -4.55 -11.07 1.48
C PHE A 289 -3.27 -11.84 1.15
N PHE A 290 -2.30 -11.13 0.65
CA PHE A 290 -0.92 -11.59 0.49
C PHE A 290 0.00 -10.38 0.67
N GLN A 291 1.16 -10.55 1.31
CA GLN A 291 2.08 -9.43 1.56
C GLN A 291 2.47 -8.74 0.26
N THR A 292 2.32 -7.43 0.24
CA THR A 292 2.51 -6.65 -1.00
C THR A 292 3.97 -6.46 -1.40
N ASN A 293 4.91 -6.73 -0.51
CA ASN A 293 6.34 -6.81 -0.79
C ASN A 293 6.77 -8.28 -0.61
N SER A 294 6.76 -9.08 -1.67
CA SER A 294 7.06 -10.51 -1.61
C SER A 294 8.47 -10.81 -1.11
N SER A 295 9.48 -10.11 -1.62
CA SER A 295 10.88 -10.31 -1.19
C SER A 295 11.10 -9.87 0.26
N GLY A 296 10.48 -8.78 0.69
CA GLY A 296 10.48 -8.35 2.10
C GLY A 296 9.73 -9.33 3.01
N ALA A 297 8.65 -9.93 2.51
CA ALA A 297 7.92 -10.97 3.23
C ALA A 297 8.76 -12.23 3.45
N GLU A 298 9.57 -12.64 2.47
CA GLU A 298 10.50 -13.75 2.65
C GLU A 298 11.53 -13.50 3.75
N VAL A 299 12.06 -12.27 3.86
CA VAL A 299 12.95 -11.87 4.98
C VAL A 299 12.22 -11.93 6.31
N LEU A 300 10.98 -11.41 6.37
CA LEU A 300 10.14 -11.47 7.57
C LEU A 300 9.86 -12.91 7.98
N TYR A 301 9.42 -13.75 7.06
CA TYR A 301 9.02 -15.12 7.35
C TYR A 301 10.23 -16.03 7.67
N SER A 302 11.37 -15.79 7.03
CA SER A 302 12.63 -16.43 7.41
C SER A 302 13.00 -16.12 8.86
N THR A 303 12.79 -14.86 9.29
CA THR A 303 13.03 -14.46 10.68
C THR A 303 12.04 -15.12 11.64
N VAL A 304 10.76 -15.25 11.25
CA VAL A 304 9.77 -16.00 12.04
C VAL A 304 10.16 -17.46 12.18
N LYS A 305 10.62 -18.12 11.10
CA LYS A 305 11.14 -19.51 11.15
C LYS A 305 12.34 -19.63 12.08
N GLU A 306 13.27 -18.69 12.01
CA GLU A 306 14.45 -18.62 12.87
C GLU A 306 14.06 -18.56 14.36
N PHE A 307 13.15 -17.64 14.72
CA PHE A 307 12.70 -17.47 16.10
C PHE A 307 11.81 -18.61 16.61
N ALA A 308 11.02 -19.23 15.73
CA ALA A 308 10.25 -20.43 16.08
C ALA A 308 11.15 -21.61 16.42
N GLY A 309 12.36 -21.66 15.82
CA GLY A 309 13.27 -22.80 15.92
C GLY A 309 12.66 -24.06 15.30
N THR A 310 13.36 -25.18 15.43
CA THR A 310 12.90 -26.47 14.91
C THR A 310 12.70 -27.44 16.08
N SER A 311 11.54 -28.11 16.13
CA SER A 311 11.25 -29.15 17.11
C SER A 311 10.14 -30.08 16.60
N ASN A 312 10.47 -31.34 16.49
CA ASN A 312 9.52 -32.37 16.07
C ASN A 312 8.42 -32.68 17.11
N ASP A 313 8.51 -32.07 18.29
CA ASP A 313 7.56 -32.30 19.39
C ASP A 313 6.59 -31.14 19.62
N LYS A 314 6.88 -29.96 19.02
CA LYS A 314 6.07 -28.75 19.23
C LYS A 314 4.82 -28.73 18.35
N VAL A 315 3.77 -28.14 18.92
CA VAL A 315 2.58 -27.66 18.19
C VAL A 315 2.65 -26.15 18.16
N ILE A 316 2.58 -25.58 16.95
CA ILE A 316 2.59 -24.12 16.73
C ILE A 316 1.17 -23.66 16.40
N PHE A 317 0.74 -22.55 17.00
CA PHE A 317 -0.49 -21.86 16.65
C PHE A 317 -0.15 -20.58 15.88
N ASP A 318 -0.74 -20.46 14.69
CA ASP A 318 -0.70 -19.23 13.89
C ASP A 318 -2.05 -18.53 14.03
N LEU A 319 -2.08 -17.48 14.85
CA LEU A 319 -3.30 -16.72 15.14
C LEU A 319 -3.50 -15.65 14.09
N TYR A 320 -4.73 -15.58 13.54
CA TYR A 320 -5.07 -14.70 12.41
C TYR A 320 -4.30 -15.07 11.14
N CYS A 321 -4.29 -16.36 10.81
CA CYS A 321 -3.40 -16.93 9.79
C CYS A 321 -3.73 -16.48 8.34
N GLY A 322 -4.88 -15.85 8.09
CA GLY A 322 -5.31 -15.45 6.76
C GLY A 322 -5.31 -16.64 5.80
N THR A 323 -4.64 -16.49 4.66
CA THR A 323 -4.49 -17.56 3.65
C THR A 323 -3.44 -18.61 4.01
N GLY A 324 -2.98 -18.65 5.26
CA GLY A 324 -2.13 -19.71 5.80
C GLY A 324 -0.67 -19.65 5.34
N THR A 325 -0.14 -18.49 4.94
CA THR A 325 1.24 -18.39 4.44
C THR A 325 2.24 -18.75 5.53
N ILE A 326 2.15 -18.14 6.72
CA ILE A 326 3.06 -18.42 7.84
C ILE A 326 2.81 -19.84 8.36
N THR A 327 1.56 -20.26 8.50
CA THR A 327 1.15 -21.62 8.91
C THR A 327 1.91 -22.67 8.09
N GLN A 328 1.89 -22.54 6.76
CA GLN A 328 2.53 -23.49 5.86
C GLN A 328 4.06 -23.43 5.93
N LEU A 329 4.62 -22.21 5.99
CA LEU A 329 6.08 -22.04 6.11
C LEU A 329 6.65 -22.59 7.42
N LEU A 330 5.87 -22.64 8.49
CA LEU A 330 6.26 -23.22 9.77
C LEU A 330 6.05 -24.74 9.86
N SER A 331 5.43 -25.37 8.87
CA SER A 331 5.15 -26.80 8.87
C SER A 331 6.41 -27.68 9.02
N GLU A 332 7.53 -27.23 8.43
CA GLU A 332 8.83 -27.90 8.55
C GLU A 332 9.47 -27.73 9.94
N ASN A 333 9.00 -26.77 10.74
CA ASN A 333 9.58 -26.41 12.04
C ASN A 333 8.90 -27.10 13.22
N ALA A 334 7.80 -27.84 13.01
CA ALA A 334 6.95 -28.34 14.07
C ALA A 334 6.34 -29.71 13.74
N LYS A 335 5.95 -30.45 14.79
CA LYS A 335 5.14 -31.66 14.64
C LYS A 335 3.78 -31.36 14.01
N LYS A 336 3.17 -30.23 14.38
CA LYS A 336 1.89 -29.77 13.89
C LYS A 336 1.81 -28.26 13.92
N VAL A 337 1.20 -27.65 12.89
CA VAL A 337 0.87 -26.23 12.89
C VAL A 337 -0.65 -26.07 12.75
N ILE A 338 -1.24 -25.21 13.55
CA ILE A 338 -2.68 -24.95 13.57
C ILE A 338 -2.90 -23.48 13.26
N GLY A 339 -3.45 -23.19 12.07
CA GLY A 339 -3.90 -21.85 11.68
C GLY A 339 -5.30 -21.56 12.23
N ILE A 340 -5.51 -20.37 12.78
CA ILE A 340 -6.80 -19.88 13.26
C ILE A 340 -7.15 -18.60 12.52
N GLU A 341 -8.27 -18.65 11.80
CA GLU A 341 -8.80 -17.54 11.00
C GLU A 341 -10.33 -17.52 11.10
N ILE A 342 -10.93 -16.33 11.10
CA ILE A 342 -12.38 -16.16 11.17
C ILE A 342 -13.03 -16.00 9.78
N VAL A 343 -12.26 -15.57 8.79
CA VAL A 343 -12.74 -15.34 7.42
C VAL A 343 -12.74 -16.66 6.66
N GLU A 344 -13.92 -17.19 6.36
CA GLU A 344 -14.09 -18.50 5.75
C GLU A 344 -13.38 -18.63 4.40
N GLU A 345 -13.47 -17.60 3.55
CA GLU A 345 -12.78 -17.58 2.24
C GLU A 345 -11.25 -17.65 2.38
N ALA A 346 -10.70 -17.07 3.43
CA ALA A 346 -9.27 -17.14 3.71
C ALA A 346 -8.87 -18.55 4.19
N VAL A 347 -9.72 -19.20 4.99
CA VAL A 347 -9.53 -20.60 5.42
C VAL A 347 -9.55 -21.56 4.22
N GLU A 348 -10.50 -21.40 3.31
CA GLU A 348 -10.55 -22.22 2.09
C GLU A 348 -9.32 -21.99 1.19
N ALA A 349 -8.88 -20.74 1.03
CA ALA A 349 -7.65 -20.44 0.31
C ALA A 349 -6.42 -21.08 0.99
N ALA A 350 -6.38 -21.10 2.33
CA ALA A 350 -5.31 -21.75 3.09
C ALA A 350 -5.29 -23.27 2.85
N LYS A 351 -6.45 -23.93 2.83
CA LYS A 351 -6.57 -25.37 2.52
C LYS A 351 -6.08 -25.69 1.11
N ILE A 352 -6.53 -24.93 0.10
CA ILE A 352 -6.10 -25.09 -1.29
C ILE A 352 -4.58 -24.97 -1.40
N ASN A 353 -3.98 -23.96 -0.76
CA ASN A 353 -2.54 -23.75 -0.79
C ASN A 353 -1.78 -24.87 -0.02
N THR A 354 -2.36 -25.38 1.07
CA THR A 354 -1.79 -26.52 1.82
C THR A 354 -1.73 -27.79 0.98
N GLU A 355 -2.81 -28.09 0.26
CA GLU A 355 -2.88 -29.22 -0.69
C GLU A 355 -1.89 -29.04 -1.84
N LEU A 356 -1.84 -27.83 -2.43
CA LEU A 356 -0.92 -27.48 -3.51
C LEU A 356 0.55 -27.75 -3.14
N ASN A 357 0.90 -27.51 -1.88
CA ASN A 357 2.26 -27.70 -1.35
C ASN A 357 2.47 -29.10 -0.71
N GLY A 358 1.47 -29.98 -0.70
CA GLY A 358 1.57 -31.33 -0.16
C GLY A 358 1.83 -31.40 1.34
N ILE A 359 1.51 -30.35 2.10
CA ILE A 359 1.70 -30.24 3.55
C ILE A 359 0.63 -31.07 4.27
N LYS A 360 1.04 -31.87 5.27
CA LYS A 360 0.18 -32.85 5.95
C LYS A 360 0.04 -32.63 7.46
N ASN A 361 0.81 -31.75 8.06
CA ASN A 361 0.88 -31.56 9.52
C ASN A 361 0.32 -30.21 10.03
#